data_c9d0f7776f4032b0bf1902a54569266f
#
_entry.id   c9d0f7776f4032b0bf1902a54569266f
#
_cell.length_a   1.000
_cell.length_b   1.000
_cell.length_c   1.000
_cell.angle_alpha   90.00
_cell.angle_beta   90.00
_cell.angle_gamma   90.00
#
_symmetry.space_group_name_H-M   'P 1'
#
loop_
_entity.id
_entity.type
_entity.pdbx_description
1 polymer ?
#
loop_
_entity_poly.entity_id
_entity_poly.type
_entity_poly.pdbx_seq_one_letter_code
_entity_poly.pdbx_strand_id
1 'polypeptide(L)'
;MNILITGAAGFVGKNLTAALQCIKDGKDRTHPGLSIGELYLYDIDSPASLLEEACRKADFVFNLAGVNRPQNQEEFMQGNFGFASTLLDTLKKYHNTCPVMLSSSIQATLIGRYAAGEYGKSKKAGEELFFAYGEETGAKVLVYRFPNLFGKWCRPNYNSAVATFCHNYAHDLPITVNDPSVQLELLYIDDLVDEMIAVLEGREHHCEFDGVDTVLTENGRYCAAPVTHKVTLGEIVSLLDAFKAQPQTLLMPEIPYKSFAKKLYSTYLSYLPREKAAFPLKMNCDARGSFTELLRTEKCGQFSVNVSLPGITKGQHWHHTKWEFFIVVAGHGLIQQRKVGSDEVLNFEVSGDKIEAVHMLPGYTHNIINLSETENLVTVMWANECFDPNKPDTFFEKVE
;
A
#
# COMPACT_ATOMS: atom_id res chain seq x y z
N MET A 1 13.14 -15.51 19.63
CA MET A 1 12.66 -14.35 20.39
C MET A 1 11.16 -14.51 20.63
N ASN A 2 10.73 -14.48 21.90
CA ASN A 2 9.32 -14.51 22.29
C ASN A 2 8.81 -13.08 22.41
N ILE A 3 7.66 -12.77 21.88
CA ILE A 3 7.17 -11.39 21.78
C ILE A 3 5.78 -11.29 22.39
N LEU A 4 5.59 -10.35 23.31
CA LEU A 4 4.29 -9.96 23.81
C LEU A 4 3.76 -8.77 23.00
N ILE A 5 2.56 -8.91 22.46
CA ILE A 5 1.83 -7.84 21.78
C ILE A 5 0.54 -7.58 22.54
N THR A 6 0.43 -6.43 23.21
CA THR A 6 -0.83 -6.01 23.82
C THR A 6 -1.63 -5.17 22.85
N GLY A 7 -2.97 -5.21 22.90
CA GLY A 7 -3.81 -4.60 21.87
C GLY A 7 -3.70 -5.33 20.51
N ALA A 8 -3.46 -6.64 20.56
CA ALA A 8 -3.18 -7.48 19.38
C ALA A 8 -4.35 -7.53 18.37
N ALA A 9 -5.60 -7.41 18.83
CA ALA A 9 -6.79 -7.33 17.99
C ALA A 9 -7.02 -5.93 17.38
N GLY A 10 -6.26 -4.91 17.80
CA GLY A 10 -6.31 -3.55 17.27
C GLY A 10 -5.71 -3.43 15.87
N PHE A 11 -5.83 -2.23 15.26
CA PHE A 11 -5.35 -1.96 13.91
C PHE A 11 -3.84 -2.23 13.76
N VAL A 12 -3.02 -1.65 14.62
CA VAL A 12 -1.55 -1.84 14.59
C VAL A 12 -1.20 -3.29 14.97
N GLY A 13 -1.83 -3.81 16.04
CA GLY A 13 -1.58 -5.17 16.54
C GLY A 13 -1.80 -6.25 15.48
N LYS A 14 -2.91 -6.17 14.73
CA LYS A 14 -3.19 -7.12 13.62
C LYS A 14 -2.13 -7.09 12.53
N ASN A 15 -1.71 -5.90 12.12
CA ASN A 15 -0.70 -5.77 11.07
C ASN A 15 0.67 -6.27 11.53
N LEU A 16 1.10 -5.91 12.74
CA LEU A 16 2.35 -6.40 13.33
C LEU A 16 2.32 -7.92 13.51
N THR A 17 1.23 -8.47 14.09
CA THR A 17 1.09 -9.91 14.27
C THR A 17 1.18 -10.67 12.95
N ALA A 18 0.51 -10.17 11.91
CA ALA A 18 0.57 -10.79 10.58
C ALA A 18 2.00 -10.80 10.01
N ALA A 19 2.74 -9.70 10.15
CA ALA A 19 4.11 -9.60 9.66
C ALA A 19 5.05 -10.55 10.44
N LEU A 20 4.99 -10.54 11.77
CA LEU A 20 5.81 -11.42 12.61
C LEU A 20 5.46 -12.91 12.40
N GLN A 21 4.20 -13.23 12.14
CA GLN A 21 3.81 -14.60 11.79
C GLN A 21 4.38 -15.02 10.43
N CYS A 22 4.45 -14.12 9.45
CA CYS A 22 5.09 -14.39 8.16
C CYS A 22 6.59 -14.67 8.33
N ILE A 23 7.28 -13.95 9.21
CA ILE A 23 8.70 -14.20 9.54
C ILE A 23 8.83 -15.58 10.24
N LYS A 24 8.01 -15.83 11.27
CA LYS A 24 7.99 -17.09 12.02
C LYS A 24 7.78 -18.30 11.11
N ASP A 25 6.88 -18.18 10.12
CA ASP A 25 6.55 -19.24 9.16
C ASP A 25 7.58 -19.36 8.02
N GLY A 26 8.60 -18.52 7.98
CA GLY A 26 9.59 -18.49 6.89
C GLY A 26 9.02 -18.01 5.53
N LYS A 27 7.86 -17.36 5.53
CA LYS A 27 7.24 -16.75 4.34
C LYS A 27 7.89 -15.42 3.98
N ASP A 28 8.29 -14.64 4.98
CA ASP A 28 9.11 -13.45 4.80
C ASP A 28 10.59 -13.84 4.74
N ARG A 29 11.25 -13.44 3.64
CA ARG A 29 12.68 -13.70 3.40
C ARG A 29 13.54 -12.44 3.54
N THR A 30 12.94 -11.31 3.88
CA THR A 30 13.64 -10.01 3.97
C THR A 30 14.36 -9.83 5.31
N HIS A 31 14.03 -10.65 6.33
CA HIS A 31 14.59 -10.63 7.67
C HIS A 31 15.24 -11.98 8.06
N PRO A 32 16.28 -12.45 7.33
CA PRO A 32 16.82 -13.80 7.52
C PRO A 32 17.53 -14.00 8.87
N GLY A 33 17.91 -12.91 9.55
CA GLY A 33 18.54 -12.95 10.88
C GLY A 33 17.55 -12.97 12.05
N LEU A 34 16.25 -12.75 11.81
CA LEU A 34 15.23 -12.65 12.84
C LEU A 34 14.51 -13.98 13.03
N SER A 35 14.67 -14.59 14.19
CA SER A 35 13.98 -15.83 14.57
C SER A 35 12.90 -15.53 15.59
N ILE A 36 11.62 -15.72 15.21
CA ILE A 36 10.45 -15.51 16.06
C ILE A 36 10.05 -16.84 16.72
N GLY A 37 10.01 -16.84 18.04
CA GLY A 37 9.53 -17.95 18.86
C GLY A 37 8.03 -17.87 19.10
N GLU A 38 7.61 -17.68 20.36
CA GLU A 38 6.22 -17.56 20.74
C GLU A 38 5.72 -16.12 20.58
N LEU A 39 4.51 -15.97 20.02
CA LEU A 39 3.79 -14.69 19.96
C LEU A 39 2.65 -14.74 20.99
N TYR A 40 2.78 -13.96 22.07
CA TYR A 40 1.74 -13.78 23.09
C TYR A 40 0.84 -12.63 22.67
N LEU A 41 -0.37 -12.95 22.21
CA LEU A 41 -1.34 -11.98 21.71
C LEU A 41 -2.34 -11.66 22.82
N TYR A 42 -2.18 -10.50 23.44
CA TYR A 42 -3.01 -10.07 24.57
C TYR A 42 -3.95 -8.93 24.18
N ASP A 43 -5.22 -9.05 24.54
CA ASP A 43 -6.23 -8.00 24.33
C ASP A 43 -7.22 -7.96 25.50
N ILE A 44 -8.21 -7.06 25.46
CA ILE A 44 -9.15 -6.82 26.56
C ILE A 44 -9.90 -8.08 27.02
N ASP A 45 -10.19 -9.01 26.13
CA ASP A 45 -10.88 -10.26 26.41
C ASP A 45 -9.92 -11.41 26.82
N SER A 46 -8.62 -11.14 26.89
CA SER A 46 -7.63 -12.16 27.25
C SER A 46 -7.61 -12.41 28.76
N PRO A 47 -7.38 -13.66 29.19
CA PRO A 47 -7.28 -13.96 30.62
C PRO A 47 -6.00 -13.36 31.22
N ALA A 48 -6.06 -12.90 32.47
CA ALA A 48 -4.90 -12.33 33.19
C ALA A 48 -3.71 -13.29 33.24
N SER A 49 -3.97 -14.62 33.29
CA SER A 49 -2.93 -15.66 33.28
C SER A 49 -2.05 -15.61 32.01
N LEU A 50 -2.61 -15.20 30.87
CA LEU A 50 -1.84 -15.01 29.62
C LEU A 50 -0.85 -13.86 29.78
N LEU A 51 -1.26 -12.74 30.40
CA LEU A 51 -0.36 -11.61 30.64
C LEU A 51 0.79 -12.01 31.56
N GLU A 52 0.49 -12.74 32.64
CA GLU A 52 1.50 -13.23 33.58
C GLU A 52 2.48 -14.21 32.92
N GLU A 53 2.00 -15.14 32.12
CA GLU A 53 2.84 -16.07 31.38
C GLU A 53 3.74 -15.32 30.37
N ALA A 54 3.15 -14.40 29.61
CA ALA A 54 3.87 -13.61 28.61
C ALA A 54 4.94 -12.73 29.26
N CYS A 55 4.61 -11.98 30.32
CA CYS A 55 5.57 -11.14 31.03
C CYS A 55 6.74 -11.92 31.63
N ARG A 56 6.53 -13.19 31.97
CA ARG A 56 7.61 -14.06 32.47
C ARG A 56 8.56 -14.54 31.37
N LYS A 57 8.08 -14.67 30.11
CA LYS A 57 8.79 -15.35 29.03
C LYS A 57 9.17 -14.45 27.85
N ALA A 58 8.62 -13.26 27.77
CA ALA A 58 8.86 -12.37 26.65
C ALA A 58 10.32 -11.87 26.61
N ASP A 59 10.88 -11.84 25.42
CA ASP A 59 12.16 -11.22 25.08
C ASP A 59 11.97 -9.78 24.57
N PHE A 60 10.73 -9.42 24.18
CA PHE A 60 10.33 -8.08 23.77
C PHE A 60 8.83 -7.86 24.00
N VAL A 61 8.44 -6.62 24.34
CA VAL A 61 7.03 -6.23 24.53
C VAL A 61 6.67 -5.05 23.64
N PHE A 62 5.64 -5.24 22.80
CA PHE A 62 4.95 -4.16 22.11
C PHE A 62 3.66 -3.80 22.87
N ASN A 63 3.67 -2.68 23.59
CA ASN A 63 2.47 -2.17 24.24
C ASN A 63 1.67 -1.29 23.30
N LEU A 64 0.74 -1.92 22.57
CA LEU A 64 -0.16 -1.26 21.60
C LEU A 64 -1.57 -1.07 22.17
N ALA A 65 -1.87 -1.65 23.34
CA ALA A 65 -3.14 -1.47 24.02
C ALA A 65 -3.35 0.00 24.38
N GLY A 66 -4.56 0.47 24.17
CA GLY A 66 -4.96 1.82 24.54
C GLY A 66 -6.37 2.15 24.11
N VAL A 67 -6.98 3.09 24.83
CA VAL A 67 -8.34 3.58 24.58
C VAL A 67 -8.26 4.89 23.80
N ASN A 68 -8.93 4.97 22.65
CA ASN A 68 -8.95 6.13 21.75
C ASN A 68 -10.31 6.84 21.72
N ARG A 69 -11.41 6.10 21.95
CA ARG A 69 -12.78 6.61 21.98
C ARG A 69 -13.54 5.95 23.12
N PRO A 70 -13.38 6.47 24.35
CA PRO A 70 -14.07 5.96 25.52
C PRO A 70 -15.55 6.41 25.52
N GLN A 71 -16.35 5.76 26.36
CA GLN A 71 -17.71 6.18 26.67
C GLN A 71 -17.69 7.39 27.64
N ASN A 72 -16.68 7.45 28.54
CA ASN A 72 -16.45 8.55 29.46
C ASN A 72 -14.95 8.89 29.54
N GLN A 73 -14.61 10.10 30.00
CA GLN A 73 -13.22 10.60 30.01
C GLN A 73 -12.29 9.83 30.96
N GLU A 74 -12.81 9.22 32.01
CA GLU A 74 -12.01 8.46 32.98
C GLU A 74 -11.40 7.21 32.36
N GLU A 75 -12.07 6.62 31.37
CA GLU A 75 -11.58 5.46 30.63
C GLU A 75 -10.26 5.73 29.89
N PHE A 76 -9.96 6.98 29.52
CA PHE A 76 -8.65 7.32 28.94
C PHE A 76 -7.51 7.03 29.94
N MET A 77 -7.67 7.43 31.18
CA MET A 77 -6.64 7.18 32.20
C MET A 77 -6.58 5.70 32.58
N GLN A 78 -7.72 5.05 32.74
CA GLN A 78 -7.76 3.62 33.07
C GLN A 78 -7.16 2.75 31.97
N GLY A 79 -7.50 3.01 30.69
CA GLY A 79 -7.07 2.21 29.54
C GLY A 79 -5.65 2.51 29.07
N ASN A 80 -5.19 3.75 29.17
CA ASN A 80 -3.86 4.14 28.69
C ASN A 80 -2.80 4.12 29.79
N PHE A 81 -3.11 4.59 30.99
CA PHE A 81 -2.18 4.61 32.11
C PHE A 81 -2.36 3.37 33.03
N GLY A 82 -3.58 3.03 33.40
CA GLY A 82 -3.84 1.92 34.35
C GLY A 82 -3.37 0.57 33.81
N PHE A 83 -3.69 0.24 32.55
CA PHE A 83 -3.19 -0.98 31.94
C PHE A 83 -1.66 -0.98 31.78
N ALA A 84 -1.07 0.16 31.38
CA ALA A 84 0.38 0.31 31.29
C ALA A 84 1.05 0.02 32.66
N SER A 85 0.49 0.53 33.76
CA SER A 85 0.97 0.21 35.12
C SER A 85 0.91 -1.28 35.42
N THR A 86 -0.24 -1.93 35.14
CA THR A 86 -0.41 -3.37 35.34
C THR A 86 0.62 -4.19 34.55
N LEU A 87 0.89 -3.84 33.31
CA LEU A 87 1.89 -4.50 32.47
C LEU A 87 3.29 -4.37 33.07
N LEU A 88 3.72 -3.14 33.40
CA LEU A 88 5.05 -2.90 33.93
C LEU A 88 5.26 -3.50 35.34
N ASP A 89 4.24 -3.46 36.19
CA ASP A 89 4.27 -4.12 37.52
C ASP A 89 4.34 -5.65 37.37
N THR A 90 3.69 -6.22 36.34
CA THR A 90 3.79 -7.66 36.06
C THR A 90 5.19 -8.03 35.58
N LEU A 91 5.82 -7.24 34.72
CA LEU A 91 7.22 -7.43 34.31
C LEU A 91 8.17 -7.34 35.51
N LYS A 92 7.99 -6.34 36.41
CA LYS A 92 8.77 -6.22 37.64
C LYS A 92 8.58 -7.44 38.57
N LYS A 93 7.36 -7.91 38.72
CA LYS A 93 7.03 -9.15 39.52
C LYS A 93 7.86 -10.36 39.09
N TYR A 94 8.10 -10.49 37.78
CA TYR A 94 8.87 -11.61 37.23
C TYR A 94 10.35 -11.26 36.96
N HIS A 95 10.81 -10.09 37.41
CA HIS A 95 12.19 -9.61 37.17
C HIS A 95 12.58 -9.63 35.68
N ASN A 96 11.61 -9.42 34.78
CA ASN A 96 11.85 -9.38 33.37
C ASN A 96 12.12 -7.93 32.91
N THR A 97 13.35 -7.67 32.49
CA THR A 97 13.83 -6.37 32.02
C THR A 97 13.99 -6.33 30.48
N CYS A 98 13.23 -7.16 29.76
CA CYS A 98 13.25 -7.12 28.30
C CYS A 98 12.85 -5.73 27.77
N PRO A 99 13.29 -5.37 26.55
CA PRO A 99 12.91 -4.11 25.93
C PRO A 99 11.39 -3.98 25.82
N VAL A 100 10.88 -2.77 26.08
CA VAL A 100 9.46 -2.44 26.02
C VAL A 100 9.22 -1.25 25.09
N MET A 101 8.31 -1.41 24.14
CA MET A 101 7.86 -0.33 23.25
C MET A 101 6.47 0.15 23.70
N LEU A 102 6.31 1.46 23.80
CA LEU A 102 5.02 2.13 24.01
C LEU A 102 4.51 2.81 22.74
N SER A 103 3.31 2.44 22.32
CA SER A 103 2.52 3.18 21.33
C SER A 103 1.89 4.41 22.00
N SER A 104 2.54 5.57 21.85
CA SER A 104 2.00 6.88 22.25
C SER A 104 1.41 7.61 21.04
N SER A 105 1.19 8.91 21.16
CA SER A 105 0.57 9.73 20.13
C SER A 105 1.22 11.12 20.10
N ILE A 106 1.28 11.73 18.94
CA ILE A 106 1.64 13.13 18.78
C ILE A 106 0.80 14.06 19.68
N GLN A 107 -0.40 13.65 20.06
CA GLN A 107 -1.25 14.41 20.98
C GLN A 107 -0.67 14.51 22.40
N ALA A 108 0.27 13.63 22.77
CA ALA A 108 0.99 13.68 24.04
C ALA A 108 1.99 14.86 24.13
N THR A 109 2.27 15.58 23.04
CA THR A 109 3.00 16.85 23.09
C THR A 109 2.25 17.91 23.86
N LEU A 110 0.93 17.86 23.90
CA LEU A 110 0.03 18.84 24.51
C LEU A 110 0.23 20.26 23.96
N ILE A 111 0.58 20.39 22.68
CA ILE A 111 0.87 21.66 22.02
C ILE A 111 -0.24 21.99 21.02
N GLY A 112 -0.52 23.29 20.84
CA GLY A 112 -1.50 23.79 19.89
C GLY A 112 -2.89 23.18 20.10
N ARG A 113 -3.48 22.58 19.08
CA ARG A 113 -4.81 21.95 19.13
C ARG A 113 -4.93 20.78 20.12
N TYR A 114 -3.81 20.26 20.60
CA TYR A 114 -3.76 19.12 21.54
C TYR A 114 -3.62 19.54 23.02
N ALA A 115 -3.44 20.84 23.31
CA ALA A 115 -3.08 21.35 24.64
C ALA A 115 -4.07 20.94 25.76
N ALA A 116 -5.37 20.85 25.46
CA ALA A 116 -6.41 20.53 26.45
C ALA A 116 -6.97 19.09 26.35
N GLY A 117 -6.46 18.26 25.43
CA GLY A 117 -7.03 16.94 25.14
C GLY A 117 -6.76 15.90 26.24
N GLU A 118 -7.79 15.33 26.84
CA GLU A 118 -7.66 14.29 27.86
C GLU A 118 -6.94 13.03 27.32
N TYR A 119 -7.17 12.68 26.05
CA TYR A 119 -6.42 11.62 25.39
C TYR A 119 -4.91 11.89 25.38
N GLY A 120 -4.50 13.10 24.98
CA GLY A 120 -3.09 13.50 24.98
C GLY A 120 -2.47 13.45 26.38
N LYS A 121 -3.20 13.90 27.41
CA LYS A 121 -2.76 13.85 28.82
C LYS A 121 -2.59 12.41 29.30
N SER A 122 -3.53 11.51 28.98
CA SER A 122 -3.42 10.10 29.36
C SER A 122 -2.25 9.39 28.69
N LYS A 123 -2.00 9.70 27.40
CA LYS A 123 -0.82 9.17 26.70
C LYS A 123 0.48 9.69 27.30
N LYS A 124 0.56 10.99 27.63
CA LYS A 124 1.73 11.57 28.29
C LYS A 124 2.00 10.95 29.65
N ALA A 125 0.96 10.71 30.46
CA ALA A 125 1.12 10.02 31.73
C ALA A 125 1.68 8.58 31.54
N GLY A 126 1.23 7.87 30.51
CA GLY A 126 1.81 6.59 30.12
C GLY A 126 3.28 6.67 29.73
N GLU A 127 3.69 7.70 28.97
CA GLU A 127 5.09 7.93 28.61
C GLU A 127 5.98 8.09 29.85
N GLU A 128 5.59 8.94 30.80
CA GLU A 128 6.35 9.17 32.03
C GLU A 128 6.45 7.88 32.87
N LEU A 129 5.39 7.08 32.90
CA LEU A 129 5.42 5.79 33.60
C LEU A 129 6.45 4.82 32.95
N PHE A 130 6.49 4.75 31.63
CA PHE A 130 7.46 3.90 30.93
C PHE A 130 8.90 4.40 31.11
N PHE A 131 9.15 5.70 31.06
CA PHE A 131 10.48 6.25 31.33
C PHE A 131 10.92 5.95 32.78
N ALA A 132 10.04 6.16 33.78
CA ALA A 132 10.34 5.83 35.17
C ALA A 132 10.65 4.34 35.36
N TYR A 133 9.91 3.46 34.68
CA TYR A 133 10.20 2.03 34.66
C TYR A 133 11.59 1.71 34.12
N GLY A 134 12.00 2.36 33.03
CA GLY A 134 13.33 2.19 32.45
C GLY A 134 14.45 2.65 33.41
N GLU A 135 14.24 3.81 34.08
CA GLU A 135 15.18 4.32 35.08
C GLU A 135 15.29 3.40 36.31
N GLU A 136 14.14 2.84 36.78
CA GLU A 136 14.10 1.95 37.95
C GLU A 136 14.74 0.58 37.67
N THR A 137 14.49 0.01 36.47
CA THR A 137 14.81 -1.40 36.19
C THR A 137 16.02 -1.61 35.28
N GLY A 138 16.46 -0.56 34.58
CA GLY A 138 17.47 -0.65 33.51
C GLY A 138 16.95 -1.23 32.20
N ALA A 139 15.64 -1.48 32.08
CA ALA A 139 15.04 -1.96 30.85
C ALA A 139 15.11 -0.90 29.74
N LYS A 140 15.35 -1.34 28.49
CA LYS A 140 15.29 -0.46 27.32
C LYS A 140 13.83 -0.07 27.05
N VAL A 141 13.56 1.23 27.07
CA VAL A 141 12.23 1.80 26.83
C VAL A 141 12.23 2.58 25.53
N LEU A 142 11.25 2.29 24.66
CA LEU A 142 11.11 2.88 23.34
C LEU A 142 9.70 3.50 23.22
N VAL A 143 9.63 4.82 23.26
CA VAL A 143 8.35 5.57 23.23
C VAL A 143 8.15 6.16 21.85
N TYR A 144 7.10 5.71 21.16
CA TYR A 144 6.73 6.19 19.82
C TYR A 144 5.49 7.07 19.87
N ARG A 145 5.60 8.34 19.52
CA ARG A 145 4.47 9.26 19.34
C ARG A 145 3.97 9.21 17.91
N PHE A 146 3.01 8.33 17.64
CA PHE A 146 2.47 8.17 16.30
C PHE A 146 1.69 9.39 15.83
N PRO A 147 1.88 9.83 14.56
CA PRO A 147 0.94 10.72 13.89
C PRO A 147 -0.33 9.95 13.49
N ASN A 148 -1.15 10.49 12.57
CA ASN A 148 -2.33 9.78 12.09
C ASN A 148 -1.93 8.54 11.27
N LEU A 149 -2.42 7.39 11.66
CA LEU A 149 -2.15 6.12 10.99
C LEU A 149 -3.21 5.82 9.93
N PHE A 150 -2.79 5.17 8.84
CA PHE A 150 -3.68 4.65 7.80
C PHE A 150 -3.12 3.37 7.17
N GLY A 151 -4.00 2.59 6.52
CA GLY A 151 -3.63 1.36 5.84
C GLY A 151 -4.72 0.30 5.93
N LYS A 152 -4.43 -0.88 5.40
CA LYS A 152 -5.34 -2.05 5.42
C LYS A 152 -5.76 -2.41 6.85
N TRP A 153 -7.02 -2.87 7.02
CA TRP A 153 -7.63 -3.29 8.28
C TRP A 153 -7.86 -2.18 9.32
N CYS A 154 -7.62 -0.91 8.98
CA CYS A 154 -8.02 0.20 9.82
C CYS A 154 -9.55 0.29 9.83
N ARG A 155 -10.16 0.42 11.03
CA ARG A 155 -11.62 0.51 11.17
C ARG A 155 -12.13 1.85 10.62
N PRO A 156 -12.99 1.86 9.58
CA PRO A 156 -13.59 3.10 9.09
C PRO A 156 -14.58 3.67 10.11
N ASN A 157 -14.91 4.95 9.98
CA ASN A 157 -15.82 5.67 10.88
C ASN A 157 -15.43 5.58 12.36
N TYR A 158 -14.14 5.48 12.62
CA TYR A 158 -13.61 5.40 13.99
C TYR A 158 -12.56 6.51 14.23
N ASN A 159 -11.28 6.31 13.99
CA ASN A 159 -10.22 7.27 14.31
C ASN A 159 -9.38 7.75 13.12
N SER A 160 -9.62 7.24 11.92
CA SER A 160 -8.85 7.60 10.74
C SER A 160 -9.75 8.20 9.67
N ALA A 161 -9.53 9.46 9.31
CA ALA A 161 -10.19 10.09 8.19
C ALA A 161 -9.88 9.35 6.88
N VAL A 162 -8.63 8.94 6.67
CA VAL A 162 -8.20 8.20 5.47
C VAL A 162 -8.95 6.88 5.34
N ALA A 163 -9.04 6.10 6.44
CA ALA A 163 -9.79 4.84 6.43
C ALA A 163 -11.28 5.06 6.10
N THR A 164 -11.88 6.11 6.68
CA THR A 164 -13.27 6.49 6.42
C THR A 164 -13.47 6.91 4.97
N PHE A 165 -12.59 7.73 4.41
CA PHE A 165 -12.67 8.18 3.03
C PHE A 165 -12.49 7.00 2.06
N CYS A 166 -11.46 6.17 2.24
CA CYS A 166 -11.25 4.98 1.41
C CYS A 166 -12.45 4.04 1.42
N HIS A 167 -12.99 3.76 2.62
CA HIS A 167 -14.19 2.92 2.76
C HIS A 167 -15.40 3.55 2.05
N ASN A 168 -15.67 4.83 2.28
CA ASN A 168 -16.83 5.49 1.69
C ASN A 168 -16.72 5.56 0.17
N TYR A 169 -15.55 5.89 -0.39
CA TYR A 169 -15.33 5.85 -1.84
C TYR A 169 -15.53 4.45 -2.42
N ALA A 170 -15.01 3.42 -1.76
CA ALA A 170 -15.18 2.04 -2.20
C ALA A 170 -16.66 1.59 -2.21
N HIS A 171 -17.48 2.13 -1.31
CA HIS A 171 -18.89 1.75 -1.14
C HIS A 171 -19.87 2.78 -1.71
N ASP A 172 -19.42 3.77 -2.49
CA ASP A 172 -20.24 4.87 -3.05
C ASP A 172 -21.00 5.67 -1.98
N LEU A 173 -20.43 5.76 -0.78
CA LEU A 173 -20.97 6.56 0.31
C LEU A 173 -20.41 7.99 0.26
N PRO A 174 -21.18 8.99 0.72
CA PRO A 174 -20.72 10.37 0.74
C PRO A 174 -19.58 10.56 1.75
N ILE A 175 -18.72 11.53 1.43
CA ILE A 175 -17.74 12.08 2.37
C ILE A 175 -18.01 13.57 2.57
N THR A 176 -17.59 14.09 3.71
CA THR A 176 -17.62 15.53 4.00
C THR A 176 -16.22 16.03 4.28
N VAL A 177 -15.78 17.03 3.53
CA VAL A 177 -14.53 17.75 3.74
C VAL A 177 -14.87 19.22 3.93
N ASN A 178 -14.77 19.72 5.16
CA ASN A 178 -15.14 21.10 5.47
C ASN A 178 -14.11 22.09 4.94
N ASP A 179 -12.82 21.72 5.02
CA ASP A 179 -11.71 22.51 4.52
C ASP A 179 -10.67 21.60 3.86
N PRO A 180 -10.60 21.61 2.52
CA PRO A 180 -9.66 20.76 1.78
C PRO A 180 -8.19 21.17 1.97
N SER A 181 -7.90 22.37 2.50
CA SER A 181 -6.53 22.83 2.73
C SER A 181 -5.90 22.27 4.02
N VAL A 182 -6.70 21.66 4.90
CA VAL A 182 -6.21 21.06 6.13
C VAL A 182 -5.17 19.99 5.84
N GLN A 183 -3.96 20.21 6.30
CA GLN A 183 -2.85 19.27 6.18
C GLN A 183 -2.84 18.26 7.32
N LEU A 184 -2.64 17.00 6.97
CA LEU A 184 -2.43 15.90 7.90
C LEU A 184 -1.02 15.36 7.75
N GLU A 185 -0.40 14.99 8.87
CA GLU A 185 0.76 14.12 8.87
C GLU A 185 0.28 12.67 9.03
N LEU A 186 0.63 11.83 8.08
CA LEU A 186 0.15 10.47 7.93
C LEU A 186 1.31 9.48 7.93
N LEU A 187 1.18 8.41 8.72
CA LEU A 187 2.10 7.28 8.74
C LEU A 187 1.37 6.04 8.21
N TYR A 188 1.92 5.44 7.17
CA TYR A 188 1.38 4.21 6.59
C TYR A 188 1.70 3.01 7.47
N ILE A 189 0.73 2.10 7.61
CA ILE A 189 0.83 0.99 8.56
C ILE A 189 2.02 0.06 8.29
N ASP A 190 2.36 -0.21 7.03
CA ASP A 190 3.46 -1.10 6.74
C ASP A 190 4.82 -0.41 6.99
N ASP A 191 4.96 0.91 6.80
CA ASP A 191 6.16 1.65 7.21
C ASP A 191 6.36 1.61 8.73
N LEU A 192 5.25 1.65 9.50
CA LEU A 192 5.32 1.47 10.95
C LEU A 192 5.71 0.06 11.34
N VAL A 193 5.17 -0.96 10.66
CA VAL A 193 5.52 -2.37 10.92
C VAL A 193 6.98 -2.63 10.58
N ASP A 194 7.50 -2.06 9.49
CA ASP A 194 8.91 -2.13 9.12
C ASP A 194 9.81 -1.55 10.23
N GLU A 195 9.43 -0.40 10.80
CA GLU A 195 10.12 0.19 11.96
C GLU A 195 10.05 -0.72 13.19
N MET A 196 8.87 -1.29 13.49
CA MET A 196 8.71 -2.22 14.62
C MET A 196 9.56 -3.48 14.47
N ILE A 197 9.75 -3.97 13.24
CA ILE A 197 10.66 -5.09 12.98
C ILE A 197 12.11 -4.64 13.12
N ALA A 198 12.46 -3.45 12.64
CA ALA A 198 13.80 -2.88 12.81
C ALA A 198 14.19 -2.73 14.29
N VAL A 199 13.22 -2.38 15.15
CA VAL A 199 13.41 -2.33 16.61
C VAL A 199 13.83 -3.68 17.19
N LEU A 200 13.27 -4.79 16.72
CA LEU A 200 13.66 -6.15 17.17
C LEU A 200 15.09 -6.50 16.78
N GLU A 201 15.63 -5.83 15.76
CA GLU A 201 17.01 -5.97 15.30
C GLU A 201 17.95 -4.90 15.90
N GLY A 202 17.46 -4.06 16.83
CA GLY A 202 18.21 -2.97 17.46
C GLY A 202 18.53 -1.81 16.50
N ARG A 203 17.69 -1.58 15.50
CA ARG A 203 17.85 -0.54 14.47
C ARG A 203 16.72 0.48 14.51
N GLU A 204 16.23 0.80 15.73
CA GLU A 204 15.23 1.85 15.94
C GLU A 204 15.72 3.23 15.52
N HIS A 205 14.79 4.08 15.05
CA HIS A 205 15.06 5.47 14.76
C HIS A 205 14.63 6.36 15.94
N HIS A 206 15.60 7.08 16.50
CA HIS A 206 15.36 8.01 17.58
C HIS A 206 14.98 9.41 17.08
N CYS A 207 14.22 10.15 17.89
CA CYS A 207 13.81 11.52 17.58
C CYS A 207 13.61 12.37 18.84
N GLU A 208 13.53 13.68 18.59
CA GLU A 208 12.99 14.68 19.50
C GLU A 208 11.80 15.38 18.84
N PHE A 209 11.06 16.19 19.58
CA PHE A 209 9.93 16.97 19.09
C PHE A 209 10.21 18.45 19.20
N ASP A 210 10.13 19.18 18.06
CA ASP A 210 10.06 20.64 18.02
C ASP A 210 8.59 21.03 17.82
N GLY A 211 7.94 21.42 18.89
CA GLY A 211 6.49 21.57 18.88
C GLY A 211 5.79 20.24 18.63
N VAL A 212 5.13 20.10 17.49
CA VAL A 212 4.48 18.87 17.03
C VAL A 212 5.27 18.15 15.92
N ASP A 213 6.34 18.78 15.43
CA ASP A 213 7.16 18.22 14.37
C ASP A 213 8.19 17.22 14.92
N THR A 214 8.31 16.10 14.24
CA THR A 214 9.29 15.05 14.56
C THR A 214 10.64 15.40 13.94
N VAL A 215 11.69 15.45 14.77
CA VAL A 215 13.07 15.70 14.35
C VAL A 215 13.90 14.46 14.66
N LEU A 216 14.29 13.73 13.63
CA LEU A 216 15.14 12.55 13.80
C LEU A 216 16.52 12.94 14.33
N THR A 217 17.02 12.20 15.31
CA THR A 217 18.32 12.41 15.95
C THR A 217 18.86 11.11 16.54
N GLU A 218 20.18 10.92 16.56
CA GLU A 218 20.78 9.65 17.01
C GLU A 218 20.52 9.32 18.48
N ASN A 219 20.37 10.35 19.34
CA ASN A 219 20.24 10.19 20.79
C ASN A 219 18.94 10.78 21.34
N GLY A 220 17.89 10.78 20.53
CA GLY A 220 16.59 11.28 20.96
C GLY A 220 15.95 10.43 22.06
N ARG A 221 15.19 11.10 22.94
CA ARG A 221 14.44 10.43 24.01
C ARG A 221 13.29 9.58 23.48
N TYR A 222 12.75 9.94 22.32
CA TYR A 222 11.63 9.30 21.66
C TYR A 222 12.10 8.52 20.45
N CYS A 223 11.19 7.73 19.89
CA CYS A 223 11.41 7.03 18.64
C CYS A 223 10.32 7.40 17.62
N ALA A 224 10.62 7.27 16.32
CA ALA A 224 9.71 7.55 15.23
C ALA A 224 9.95 6.64 14.04
N ALA A 225 8.90 6.29 13.31
CA ALA A 225 9.05 5.75 11.98
C ALA A 225 9.61 6.83 11.04
N PRO A 226 10.67 6.54 10.25
CA PRO A 226 11.38 7.59 9.50
C PRO A 226 10.63 8.11 8.27
N VAL A 227 9.53 7.48 7.89
CA VAL A 227 8.75 7.83 6.68
C VAL A 227 7.35 8.25 7.07
N THR A 228 7.05 9.55 6.95
CA THR A 228 5.70 10.11 7.06
C THR A 228 5.34 10.90 5.80
N HIS A 229 4.05 11.21 5.62
CA HIS A 229 3.54 11.98 4.51
C HIS A 229 2.72 13.17 5.01
N LYS A 230 3.12 14.39 4.64
CA LYS A 230 2.34 15.61 4.88
C LYS A 230 1.50 15.89 3.64
N VAL A 231 0.18 15.70 3.75
CA VAL A 231 -0.78 15.82 2.65
C VAL A 231 -2.04 16.55 3.10
N THR A 232 -2.70 17.24 2.19
CA THR A 232 -3.98 17.91 2.45
C THR A 232 -5.16 16.97 2.27
N LEU A 233 -6.29 17.30 2.90
CA LEU A 233 -7.55 16.57 2.67
C LEU A 233 -7.97 16.62 1.20
N GLY A 234 -7.73 17.75 0.52
CA GLY A 234 -8.03 17.92 -0.90
C GLY A 234 -7.21 17.00 -1.80
N GLU A 235 -5.89 16.83 -1.52
CA GLU A 235 -5.04 15.87 -2.24
C GLU A 235 -5.52 14.43 -2.07
N ILE A 236 -5.92 14.04 -0.86
CA ILE A 236 -6.47 12.71 -0.60
C ILE A 236 -7.74 12.48 -1.44
N VAL A 237 -8.65 13.45 -1.46
CA VAL A 237 -9.91 13.36 -2.23
C VAL A 237 -9.62 13.25 -3.72
N SER A 238 -8.75 14.09 -4.26
CA SER A 238 -8.38 14.07 -5.69
C SER A 238 -7.80 12.72 -6.12
N LEU A 239 -6.96 12.11 -5.28
CA LEU A 239 -6.43 10.78 -5.54
C LEU A 239 -7.54 9.71 -5.50
N LEU A 240 -8.45 9.78 -4.53
CA LEU A 240 -9.56 8.82 -4.42
C LEU A 240 -10.55 8.95 -5.58
N ASP A 241 -10.78 10.16 -6.11
CA ASP A 241 -11.57 10.38 -7.32
C ASP A 241 -10.94 9.66 -8.52
N ALA A 242 -9.63 9.81 -8.71
CA ALA A 242 -8.90 9.13 -9.78
C ALA A 242 -8.93 7.60 -9.61
N PHE A 243 -8.77 7.09 -8.40
CA PHE A 243 -8.84 5.65 -8.11
C PHE A 243 -10.22 5.07 -8.41
N LYS A 244 -11.27 5.77 -8.01
CA LYS A 244 -12.66 5.37 -8.27
C LYS A 244 -13.01 5.37 -9.76
N ALA A 245 -12.45 6.31 -10.51
CA ALA A 245 -12.69 6.43 -11.95
C ALA A 245 -11.94 5.39 -12.80
N GLN A 246 -10.88 4.77 -12.26
CA GLN A 246 -10.00 3.87 -13.00
C GLN A 246 -10.73 2.74 -13.74
N PRO A 247 -11.71 2.01 -13.17
CA PRO A 247 -12.39 0.92 -13.89
C PRO A 247 -13.19 1.38 -15.13
N GLN A 248 -13.64 2.64 -15.16
CA GLN A 248 -14.39 3.22 -16.29
C GLN A 248 -13.47 3.85 -17.32
N THR A 249 -12.42 4.52 -16.88
CA THR A 249 -11.49 5.26 -17.75
C THR A 249 -10.34 4.38 -18.25
N LEU A 250 -10.09 3.27 -17.59
CA LEU A 250 -8.90 2.42 -17.71
C LEU A 250 -7.58 3.17 -17.43
N LEU A 251 -7.65 4.44 -17.02
CA LEU A 251 -6.49 5.26 -16.73
C LEU A 251 -5.91 4.89 -15.37
N MET A 252 -4.72 4.26 -15.39
CA MET A 252 -3.99 3.96 -14.17
C MET A 252 -3.45 5.26 -13.56
N PRO A 253 -3.80 5.56 -12.30
CA PRO A 253 -3.28 6.76 -11.64
C PRO A 253 -1.76 6.68 -11.47
N GLU A 254 -1.11 7.85 -11.38
CA GLU A 254 0.31 7.91 -11.07
C GLU A 254 0.57 7.47 -9.63
N ILE A 255 1.19 6.31 -9.47
CA ILE A 255 1.49 5.68 -8.18
C ILE A 255 2.99 5.35 -8.06
N PRO A 256 3.88 6.35 -8.03
CA PRO A 256 5.32 6.11 -7.95
C PRO A 256 5.70 5.21 -6.75
N TYR A 257 6.75 4.45 -6.90
CA TYR A 257 7.24 3.56 -5.84
C TYR A 257 7.48 4.33 -4.52
N LYS A 258 7.00 3.79 -3.41
CA LYS A 258 7.03 4.40 -2.06
C LYS A 258 6.26 5.73 -1.90
N SER A 259 5.54 6.20 -2.93
CA SER A 259 4.74 7.43 -2.82
C SER A 259 3.52 7.25 -1.90
N PHE A 260 3.01 8.40 -1.40
CA PHE A 260 1.74 8.43 -0.69
C PHE A 260 0.59 7.87 -1.56
N ALA A 261 0.56 8.23 -2.85
CA ALA A 261 -0.47 7.77 -3.78
C ALA A 261 -0.50 6.24 -3.88
N LYS A 262 0.66 5.56 -3.95
CA LYS A 262 0.73 4.09 -3.94
C LYS A 262 0.15 3.49 -2.66
N LYS A 263 0.52 4.03 -1.51
CA LYS A 263 0.06 3.58 -0.19
C LYS A 263 -1.43 3.81 0.00
N LEU A 264 -1.93 4.97 -0.45
CA LEU A 264 -3.36 5.30 -0.42
C LEU A 264 -4.16 4.39 -1.36
N TYR A 265 -3.64 4.10 -2.57
CA TYR A 265 -4.31 3.20 -3.50
C TYR A 265 -4.42 1.77 -2.93
N SER A 266 -3.34 1.25 -2.34
CA SER A 266 -3.36 -0.04 -1.65
C SER A 266 -4.38 -0.06 -0.50
N THR A 267 -4.48 1.04 0.24
CA THR A 267 -5.47 1.21 1.31
C THR A 267 -6.90 1.22 0.74
N TYR A 268 -7.16 2.01 -0.31
CA TYR A 268 -8.46 2.06 -0.99
C TYR A 268 -8.90 0.67 -1.49
N LEU A 269 -8.01 -0.05 -2.20
CA LEU A 269 -8.29 -1.39 -2.71
C LEU A 269 -8.64 -2.38 -1.59
N SER A 270 -8.07 -2.23 -0.39
CA SER A 270 -8.37 -3.10 0.74
C SER A 270 -9.79 -2.94 1.30
N TYR A 271 -10.50 -1.89 0.91
CA TYR A 271 -11.92 -1.64 1.26
C TYR A 271 -12.89 -1.97 0.13
N LEU A 272 -12.41 -2.36 -1.06
CA LEU A 272 -13.33 -2.70 -2.16
C LEU A 272 -14.23 -3.86 -1.78
N PRO A 273 -15.54 -3.72 -1.95
CA PRO A 273 -16.47 -4.82 -1.80
C PRO A 273 -16.27 -5.84 -2.94
N ARG A 274 -16.64 -7.08 -2.70
CA ARG A 274 -16.41 -8.20 -3.63
C ARG A 274 -16.89 -7.94 -5.06
N GLU A 275 -18.04 -7.32 -5.19
CA GLU A 275 -18.68 -7.01 -6.48
C GLU A 275 -17.92 -5.97 -7.31
N LYS A 276 -17.04 -5.19 -6.70
CA LYS A 276 -16.20 -4.19 -7.37
C LYS A 276 -14.75 -4.66 -7.59
N ALA A 277 -14.39 -5.83 -7.07
CA ALA A 277 -13.05 -6.38 -7.25
C ALA A 277 -12.79 -6.86 -8.70
N ALA A 278 -13.85 -7.07 -9.48
CA ALA A 278 -13.77 -7.40 -10.91
C ALA A 278 -14.73 -6.50 -11.70
N PHE A 279 -14.28 -6.06 -12.87
CA PHE A 279 -15.07 -5.23 -13.77
C PHE A 279 -14.86 -5.68 -15.22
N PRO A 280 -15.91 -5.60 -16.09
CA PRO A 280 -15.79 -5.99 -17.48
C PRO A 280 -15.00 -4.97 -18.28
N LEU A 281 -14.18 -5.43 -19.22
CA LEU A 281 -13.54 -4.61 -20.23
C LEU A 281 -14.37 -4.58 -21.51
N LYS A 282 -14.39 -3.45 -22.19
CA LYS A 282 -15.11 -3.30 -23.46
C LYS A 282 -14.36 -4.01 -24.57
N MET A 283 -14.94 -5.09 -25.09
CA MET A 283 -14.45 -5.78 -26.27
C MET A 283 -15.04 -5.13 -27.54
N ASN A 284 -14.20 -4.65 -28.45
CA ASN A 284 -14.61 -4.19 -29.76
C ASN A 284 -14.47 -5.37 -30.73
N CYS A 285 -15.61 -6.02 -31.05
CA CYS A 285 -15.66 -7.22 -31.88
C CYS A 285 -16.16 -6.91 -33.28
N ASP A 286 -15.56 -7.55 -34.30
CA ASP A 286 -16.00 -7.54 -35.70
C ASP A 286 -15.72 -8.92 -36.35
N ALA A 287 -15.94 -9.06 -37.67
CA ALA A 287 -15.72 -10.30 -38.40
C ALA A 287 -14.23 -10.76 -38.42
N ARG A 288 -13.30 -9.94 -37.97
CA ARG A 288 -11.88 -10.24 -37.93
C ARG A 288 -11.42 -10.72 -36.55
N GLY A 289 -12.28 -10.62 -35.53
CA GLY A 289 -11.97 -10.98 -34.15
C GLY A 289 -12.31 -9.85 -33.17
N SER A 290 -11.44 -9.59 -32.19
CA SER A 290 -11.68 -8.54 -31.19
C SER A 290 -10.44 -7.71 -30.89
N PHE A 291 -10.67 -6.48 -30.41
CA PHE A 291 -9.68 -5.61 -29.82
C PHE A 291 -10.21 -5.11 -28.47
N THR A 292 -9.40 -5.27 -27.42
CA THR A 292 -9.77 -4.89 -26.05
C THR A 292 -8.64 -4.10 -25.43
N GLU A 293 -8.94 -2.88 -25.05
CA GLU A 293 -8.03 -2.07 -24.26
C GLU A 293 -8.04 -2.56 -22.80
N LEU A 294 -6.85 -2.76 -22.21
CA LEU A 294 -6.68 -3.32 -20.87
C LEU A 294 -6.45 -2.22 -19.82
N LEU A 295 -5.57 -1.28 -20.13
CA LEU A 295 -5.26 -0.13 -19.28
C LEU A 295 -4.58 0.98 -20.07
N ARG A 296 -4.67 2.20 -19.52
CA ARG A 296 -3.97 3.42 -20.00
C ARG A 296 -3.09 3.98 -18.90
N THR A 297 -2.09 4.73 -19.32
CA THR A 297 -1.32 5.62 -18.44
C THR A 297 -1.18 6.99 -19.12
N GLU A 298 -1.02 8.04 -18.33
CA GLU A 298 -0.88 9.40 -18.92
C GLU A 298 0.42 9.57 -19.70
N LYS A 299 1.50 8.94 -19.23
CA LYS A 299 2.87 9.20 -19.75
C LYS A 299 3.46 8.05 -20.53
N CYS A 300 2.92 6.85 -20.37
CA CYS A 300 3.50 5.62 -20.93
C CYS A 300 2.54 4.88 -21.86
N GLY A 301 1.51 5.54 -22.39
CA GLY A 301 0.62 4.98 -23.39
C GLY A 301 -0.41 3.97 -22.85
N GLN A 302 -0.74 2.98 -23.68
CA GLN A 302 -1.80 2.02 -23.39
C GLN A 302 -1.39 0.58 -23.67
N PHE A 303 -1.98 -0.35 -22.92
CA PHE A 303 -1.96 -1.78 -23.18
C PHE A 303 -3.30 -2.27 -23.74
N SER A 304 -3.23 -3.19 -24.70
CA SER A 304 -4.40 -3.80 -25.32
C SER A 304 -4.13 -5.26 -25.66
N VAL A 305 -5.19 -6.02 -25.91
CA VAL A 305 -5.13 -7.36 -26.48
C VAL A 305 -5.95 -7.40 -27.76
N ASN A 306 -5.35 -7.99 -28.77
CA ASN A 306 -5.98 -8.25 -30.06
C ASN A 306 -6.11 -9.75 -30.29
N VAL A 307 -7.33 -10.20 -30.64
CA VAL A 307 -7.58 -11.57 -31.05
C VAL A 307 -7.95 -11.54 -32.54
N SER A 308 -7.14 -12.19 -33.37
CA SER A 308 -7.40 -12.34 -34.82
C SER A 308 -7.91 -13.74 -35.09
N LEU A 309 -9.04 -13.86 -35.80
CA LEU A 309 -9.58 -15.14 -36.26
C LEU A 309 -8.64 -15.78 -37.29
N PRO A 310 -8.81 -17.10 -37.60
CA PRO A 310 -7.99 -17.80 -38.56
C PRO A 310 -7.91 -17.10 -39.91
N GLY A 311 -6.71 -17.01 -40.49
CA GLY A 311 -6.44 -16.40 -41.80
C GLY A 311 -6.59 -14.88 -41.88
N ILE A 312 -6.90 -14.20 -40.75
CA ILE A 312 -7.16 -12.75 -40.76
C ILE A 312 -5.88 -11.93 -40.70
N THR A 313 -5.84 -10.90 -41.55
CA THR A 313 -4.83 -9.82 -41.50
C THR A 313 -5.42 -8.58 -40.85
N LYS A 314 -4.71 -7.98 -39.88
CA LYS A 314 -5.02 -6.69 -39.25
C LYS A 314 -3.85 -5.72 -39.39
N GLY A 315 -4.07 -4.42 -39.14
CA GLY A 315 -3.08 -3.38 -39.32
C GLY A 315 -3.24 -2.69 -40.69
N GLN A 316 -2.22 -2.71 -41.54
CA GLN A 316 -2.18 -2.03 -42.82
C GLN A 316 -2.15 -0.50 -42.65
N HIS A 317 -1.28 -0.03 -41.77
CA HIS A 317 -1.10 1.38 -41.48
C HIS A 317 0.30 1.68 -40.95
N TRP A 318 0.65 2.93 -40.91
CA TRP A 318 1.91 3.41 -40.35
C TRP A 318 1.72 4.66 -39.48
N HIS A 319 2.77 5.02 -38.72
CA HIS A 319 2.78 6.13 -37.77
C HIS A 319 3.98 7.02 -38.00
N HIS A 320 3.88 8.34 -37.70
CA HIS A 320 5.01 9.25 -37.69
C HIS A 320 5.88 9.12 -36.45
N THR A 321 5.27 9.21 -35.29
CA THR A 321 5.98 9.22 -33.99
C THR A 321 5.52 8.14 -33.04
N LYS A 322 4.27 7.68 -33.17
CA LYS A 322 3.73 6.57 -32.39
C LYS A 322 4.47 5.29 -32.76
N TRP A 323 4.84 4.53 -31.76
CA TRP A 323 5.45 3.23 -31.96
C TRP A 323 4.82 2.22 -30.98
N GLU A 324 4.86 0.97 -31.35
CA GLU A 324 4.15 -0.10 -30.68
C GLU A 324 5.04 -1.34 -30.50
N PHE A 325 4.73 -2.14 -29.47
CA PHE A 325 5.18 -3.53 -29.38
C PHE A 325 4.03 -4.44 -29.71
N PHE A 326 4.28 -5.46 -30.53
CA PHE A 326 3.39 -6.61 -30.67
C PHE A 326 4.06 -7.83 -30.08
N ILE A 327 3.32 -8.53 -29.20
CA ILE A 327 3.79 -9.69 -28.47
C ILE A 327 2.73 -10.79 -28.64
N VAL A 328 3.02 -11.78 -29.50
CA VAL A 328 2.13 -12.91 -29.69
C VAL A 328 2.28 -13.86 -28.49
N VAL A 329 1.16 -14.18 -27.83
CA VAL A 329 1.12 -15.02 -26.62
C VAL A 329 0.38 -16.34 -26.83
N ALA A 330 -0.37 -16.48 -27.95
CA ALA A 330 -0.98 -17.74 -28.39
C ALA A 330 -1.23 -17.71 -29.90
N GLY A 331 -1.17 -18.87 -30.53
CA GLY A 331 -1.31 -19.02 -31.97
C GLY A 331 -0.01 -18.81 -32.75
N HIS A 332 -0.11 -18.82 -34.07
CA HIS A 332 1.02 -18.68 -35.01
C HIS A 332 0.71 -17.60 -36.04
N GLY A 333 1.60 -16.62 -36.19
CA GLY A 333 1.38 -15.44 -37.01
C GLY A 333 2.62 -14.94 -37.74
N LEU A 334 2.38 -13.99 -38.66
CA LEU A 334 3.42 -13.25 -39.38
C LEU A 334 3.18 -11.75 -39.19
N ILE A 335 4.18 -11.06 -38.69
CA ILE A 335 4.22 -9.59 -38.69
C ILE A 335 5.06 -9.16 -39.88
N GLN A 336 4.50 -8.27 -40.69
CA GLN A 336 5.21 -7.68 -41.83
C GLN A 336 5.35 -6.17 -41.64
N GLN A 337 6.50 -5.62 -42.03
CA GLN A 337 6.77 -4.19 -42.02
C GLN A 337 7.46 -3.77 -43.32
N ARG A 338 7.03 -2.67 -43.91
CA ARG A 338 7.65 -2.09 -45.07
C ARG A 338 7.85 -0.57 -44.85
N LYS A 339 9.06 -0.07 -45.07
CA LYS A 339 9.33 1.35 -45.01
C LYS A 339 8.49 2.09 -46.06
N VAL A 340 7.82 3.17 -45.67
CA VAL A 340 7.04 4.01 -46.59
C VAL A 340 7.94 4.49 -47.73
N GLY A 341 7.50 4.27 -48.98
CA GLY A 341 8.27 4.61 -50.19
C GLY A 341 9.37 3.59 -50.57
N SER A 342 9.37 2.38 -49.95
CA SER A 342 10.26 1.25 -50.31
C SER A 342 9.42 0.05 -50.71
N ASP A 343 10.01 -0.89 -51.44
CA ASP A 343 9.39 -2.16 -51.81
C ASP A 343 9.88 -3.35 -50.92
N GLU A 344 10.88 -3.09 -50.08
CA GLU A 344 11.43 -4.13 -49.17
C GLU A 344 10.52 -4.41 -48.00
N VAL A 345 10.08 -5.66 -47.86
CA VAL A 345 9.23 -6.14 -46.74
C VAL A 345 10.06 -6.93 -45.77
N LEU A 346 10.03 -6.51 -44.51
CA LEU A 346 10.58 -7.22 -43.37
C LEU A 346 9.53 -8.20 -42.81
N ASN A 347 9.89 -9.46 -42.63
CA ASN A 347 9.00 -10.49 -42.13
C ASN A 347 9.48 -11.02 -40.81
N PHE A 348 8.56 -11.09 -39.82
CA PHE A 348 8.80 -11.63 -38.47
C PHE A 348 7.74 -12.72 -38.20
N GLU A 349 8.15 -13.98 -38.32
CA GLU A 349 7.29 -15.10 -37.93
C GLU A 349 7.27 -15.19 -36.39
N VAL A 350 6.08 -15.27 -35.78
CA VAL A 350 5.84 -15.16 -34.34
C VAL A 350 4.89 -16.25 -33.87
N SER A 351 5.12 -16.75 -32.66
CA SER A 351 4.22 -17.76 -32.07
C SER A 351 4.11 -17.65 -30.55
N GLY A 352 3.05 -18.23 -29.98
CA GLY A 352 2.91 -18.36 -28.54
C GLY A 352 3.90 -19.33 -27.88
N ASP A 353 4.54 -20.21 -28.66
CA ASP A 353 5.55 -21.18 -28.18
C ASP A 353 6.89 -20.48 -27.89
N LYS A 354 7.18 -19.39 -28.60
CA LYS A 354 8.35 -18.53 -28.40
C LYS A 354 7.91 -17.08 -28.37
N ILE A 355 7.71 -16.56 -27.16
CA ILE A 355 7.22 -15.20 -26.96
C ILE A 355 8.33 -14.19 -27.24
N GLU A 356 8.14 -13.38 -28.28
CA GLU A 356 9.05 -12.31 -28.69
C GLU A 356 8.30 -10.99 -28.85
N ALA A 357 8.96 -9.87 -28.52
CA ALA A 357 8.44 -8.54 -28.76
C ALA A 357 8.95 -8.01 -30.09
N VAL A 358 8.04 -7.64 -30.98
CA VAL A 358 8.37 -7.02 -32.26
C VAL A 358 8.00 -5.55 -32.20
N HIS A 359 8.97 -4.66 -32.45
CA HIS A 359 8.71 -3.23 -32.59
C HIS A 359 8.01 -2.92 -33.91
N MET A 360 6.92 -2.16 -33.86
CA MET A 360 6.36 -1.48 -35.01
C MET A 360 7.09 -0.16 -35.20
N LEU A 361 7.88 -0.06 -36.27
CA LEU A 361 8.80 1.06 -36.46
C LEU A 361 8.07 2.29 -37.00
N PRO A 362 8.30 3.51 -36.47
CA PRO A 362 7.79 4.74 -37.07
C PRO A 362 8.23 4.90 -38.54
N GLY A 363 7.30 5.32 -39.41
CA GLY A 363 7.56 5.44 -40.85
C GLY A 363 7.56 4.10 -41.60
N TYR A 364 7.15 3.00 -40.96
CA TYR A 364 6.94 1.71 -41.62
C TYR A 364 5.46 1.33 -41.55
N THR A 365 4.87 1.03 -42.70
CA THR A 365 3.56 0.39 -42.73
C THR A 365 3.70 -1.05 -42.23
N HIS A 366 2.76 -1.50 -41.42
CA HIS A 366 2.81 -2.81 -40.79
C HIS A 366 1.46 -3.51 -40.78
N ASN A 367 1.51 -4.82 -40.70
CA ASN A 367 0.37 -5.68 -40.48
C ASN A 367 0.74 -6.86 -39.58
N ILE A 368 -0.29 -7.60 -39.12
CA ILE A 368 -0.15 -8.90 -38.49
C ILE A 368 -1.16 -9.86 -39.10
N ILE A 369 -0.68 -11.04 -39.51
CA ILE A 369 -1.42 -12.08 -40.19
C ILE A 369 -1.52 -13.28 -39.27
N ASN A 370 -2.73 -13.84 -39.07
CA ASN A 370 -2.91 -15.13 -38.45
C ASN A 370 -2.67 -16.20 -39.52
N LEU A 371 -1.60 -17.00 -39.37
CA LEU A 371 -1.23 -18.04 -40.30
C LEU A 371 -1.99 -19.37 -40.07
N SER A 372 -2.69 -19.53 -38.94
CA SER A 372 -3.50 -20.71 -38.65
C SER A 372 -4.83 -20.66 -39.41
N GLU A 373 -5.29 -21.84 -39.89
CA GLU A 373 -6.63 -22.01 -40.47
C GLU A 373 -7.69 -22.34 -39.39
N THR A 374 -7.29 -22.69 -38.20
CA THR A 374 -8.19 -23.20 -37.15
C THR A 374 -8.09 -22.49 -35.80
N GLU A 375 -6.96 -21.88 -35.49
CA GLU A 375 -6.69 -21.29 -34.19
C GLU A 375 -6.65 -19.75 -34.24
N ASN A 376 -7.07 -19.14 -33.17
CA ASN A 376 -6.95 -17.69 -33.00
C ASN A 376 -5.51 -17.27 -32.73
N LEU A 377 -5.11 -16.12 -33.24
CA LEU A 377 -3.88 -15.47 -32.91
C LEU A 377 -4.16 -14.42 -31.81
N VAL A 378 -3.50 -14.55 -30.66
CA VAL A 378 -3.64 -13.63 -29.53
C VAL A 378 -2.38 -12.79 -29.39
N THR A 379 -2.53 -11.48 -29.55
CA THR A 379 -1.44 -10.51 -29.49
C THR A 379 -1.69 -9.52 -28.38
N VAL A 380 -0.76 -9.43 -27.44
CA VAL A 380 -0.69 -8.31 -26.48
C VAL A 380 0.06 -7.16 -27.16
N MET A 381 -0.46 -5.97 -27.02
CA MET A 381 0.06 -4.77 -27.69
C MET A 381 0.29 -3.67 -26.65
N TRP A 382 1.39 -2.99 -26.77
CA TRP A 382 1.64 -1.74 -26.06
C TRP A 382 1.97 -0.64 -27.07
N ALA A 383 1.32 0.53 -26.88
CA ALA A 383 1.59 1.72 -27.65
C ALA A 383 2.12 2.82 -26.70
N ASN A 384 3.12 3.58 -27.14
CA ASN A 384 3.76 4.64 -26.34
C ASN A 384 2.84 5.81 -26.00
N GLU A 385 1.70 5.91 -26.68
CA GLU A 385 0.66 6.93 -26.45
C GLU A 385 -0.74 6.33 -26.56
N CYS A 386 -1.70 6.96 -25.89
CA CYS A 386 -3.10 6.58 -25.98
C CYS A 386 -3.68 7.00 -27.34
N PHE A 387 -4.61 6.21 -27.87
CA PHE A 387 -5.32 6.59 -29.09
C PHE A 387 -6.21 7.82 -28.86
N ASP A 388 -5.98 8.87 -29.66
CA ASP A 388 -6.82 10.06 -29.75
C ASP A 388 -7.51 10.12 -31.12
N PRO A 389 -8.84 9.99 -31.20
CA PRO A 389 -9.55 10.03 -32.46
C PRO A 389 -9.45 11.38 -33.20
N ASN A 390 -9.13 12.45 -32.48
CA ASN A 390 -8.95 13.78 -33.07
C ASN A 390 -7.52 13.99 -33.65
N LYS A 391 -6.56 13.18 -33.20
CA LYS A 391 -5.16 13.24 -33.59
C LYS A 391 -4.53 11.85 -33.62
N PRO A 392 -4.98 10.96 -34.50
CA PRO A 392 -4.73 9.52 -34.38
C PRO A 392 -3.30 9.09 -34.73
N ASP A 393 -2.46 9.91 -35.36
CA ASP A 393 -1.13 9.52 -35.92
C ASP A 393 -1.13 8.12 -36.54
N THR A 394 -2.16 7.81 -37.36
CA THR A 394 -2.36 6.50 -37.98
C THR A 394 -2.81 6.68 -39.41
N PHE A 395 -2.01 6.21 -40.36
CA PHE A 395 -2.19 6.44 -41.79
C PHE A 395 -2.30 5.09 -42.53
N PHE A 396 -3.43 4.88 -43.19
CA PHE A 396 -3.67 3.65 -43.92
C PHE A 396 -2.73 3.52 -45.10
N GLU A 397 -1.99 2.41 -45.17
CA GLU A 397 -1.18 1.99 -46.31
C GLU A 397 -0.95 0.48 -46.19
N LYS A 398 -1.17 -0.24 -47.32
CA LYS A 398 -0.91 -1.70 -47.35
C LYS A 398 0.59 -1.97 -47.32
N VAL A 399 0.97 -3.10 -46.73
CA VAL A 399 2.35 -3.59 -46.75
C VAL A 399 2.67 -4.18 -48.12
N GLU A 400 1.71 -4.92 -48.70
CA GLU A 400 1.81 -5.51 -50.04
C GLU A 400 0.64 -5.11 -50.94
#